data_2c2493d764ef998c55bcd9dac48dd7da
#
_entry.id   2c2493d764ef998c55bcd9dac48dd7da
#
_cell.length_a   1.000
_cell.length_b   1.000
_cell.length_c   1.000
_cell.angle_alpha   90.00
_cell.angle_beta   90.00
_cell.angle_gamma   90.00
#
_symmetry.space_group_name_H-M   'P 1'
#
loop_
_entity.id
_entity.type
_entity.pdbx_description
1 polymer ?
#
loop_
_entity_poly.entity_id
_entity_poly.type
_entity_poly.pdbx_seq_one_letter_code
_entity_poly.pdbx_strand_id
1 'polypeptide(L)'
;MSVAYDPSGRFEIKSWDTEFRRIPTRALMARLYQPQGAGLFPVLLDLHGGAWNNQDRTANAMMDEALAKSGILVVAIDLTRAPEAPYPASIQDANFGVRWLKQRARDWNGDATTIGALGSSSGGHEIELCAMRPHDPYYCVHKLAEAPDINATLNYVATRSPVSDPYARYLNAEKLGRAEMVQNSKNYFNPWDAIHDGNPQEILDRGEKITLLPLLIMQGELDDNVRPAVQEKFVASYRAAGGECQYELFAGCEHLWVREPGPQTDRAHETVKQFIARQLKAKRLAA
;
A
#
# COMPACT_ATOMS: atom_id res chain seq x y z
N MET A 1 17.01 16.39 12.51
CA MET A 1 17.37 16.44 11.07
C MET A 1 16.72 15.24 10.42
N SER A 2 15.96 15.45 9.33
CA SER A 2 15.36 14.33 8.57
C SER A 2 16.45 13.53 7.87
N VAL A 3 16.26 12.21 7.78
CA VAL A 3 17.22 11.28 7.15
C VAL A 3 17.40 11.61 5.68
N ALA A 4 18.66 11.61 5.22
CA ALA A 4 18.96 11.66 3.79
C ALA A 4 18.88 10.21 3.26
N TYR A 5 17.99 9.97 2.29
CA TYR A 5 17.90 8.70 1.60
C TYR A 5 18.64 8.76 0.26
N ASP A 6 19.59 7.84 0.08
CA ASP A 6 20.28 7.62 -1.20
C ASP A 6 19.77 6.32 -1.83
N PRO A 7 19.02 6.36 -2.95
CA PRO A 7 18.47 5.18 -3.59
C PRO A 7 19.53 4.23 -4.16
N SER A 8 20.79 4.70 -4.31
CA SER A 8 21.94 3.88 -4.73
C SER A 8 22.62 3.15 -3.59
N GLY A 9 22.26 3.45 -2.34
CA GLY A 9 22.80 2.82 -1.14
C GLY A 9 22.75 1.28 -1.21
N ARG A 10 23.68 0.63 -0.51
CA ARG A 10 23.75 -0.84 -0.42
C ARG A 10 23.95 -1.22 1.04
N PHE A 11 23.01 -2.01 1.57
CA PHE A 11 22.98 -2.43 2.95
C PHE A 11 22.77 -3.94 3.05
N GLU A 12 23.43 -4.59 4.00
CA GLU A 12 22.99 -5.88 4.51
C GLU A 12 21.65 -5.71 5.22
N ILE A 13 20.80 -6.72 5.19
CA ILE A 13 19.50 -6.68 5.84
C ILE A 13 19.34 -7.82 6.84
N LYS A 14 18.55 -7.56 7.88
CA LYS A 14 18.03 -8.58 8.79
C LYS A 14 16.51 -8.61 8.65
N SER A 15 15.92 -9.81 8.58
CA SER A 15 14.47 -9.97 8.54
C SER A 15 13.97 -10.89 9.65
N TRP A 16 12.82 -10.56 10.21
CA TRP A 16 12.12 -11.36 11.22
C TRP A 16 10.65 -10.99 11.27
N ASP A 17 9.86 -11.81 11.94
CA ASP A 17 8.43 -11.57 12.17
C ASP A 17 8.19 -11.10 13.61
N THR A 18 7.19 -10.22 13.79
CA THR A 18 6.66 -9.81 15.08
C THR A 18 5.15 -9.67 15.02
N GLU A 19 4.45 -9.91 16.13
CA GLU A 19 3.01 -9.62 16.20
C GLU A 19 2.80 -8.10 16.26
N PHE A 20 1.94 -7.56 15.39
CA PHE A 20 1.57 -6.15 15.46
C PHE A 20 0.14 -5.93 15.97
N ARG A 21 -0.73 -6.93 15.78
CA ARG A 21 -2.10 -6.90 16.25
C ARG A 21 -2.64 -8.32 16.45
N ARG A 22 -3.65 -8.49 17.28
CA ARG A 22 -4.36 -9.76 17.45
C ARG A 22 -5.84 -9.60 17.13
N ILE A 23 -6.37 -10.53 16.37
CA ILE A 23 -7.80 -10.73 16.14
C ILE A 23 -8.25 -12.00 16.88
N PRO A 24 -9.57 -12.25 17.07
CA PRO A 24 -10.03 -13.41 17.83
C PRO A 24 -9.49 -14.76 17.37
N THR A 25 -9.25 -14.92 16.07
CA THR A 25 -8.87 -16.18 15.43
C THR A 25 -7.35 -16.39 15.35
N ARG A 26 -6.55 -15.31 15.28
CA ARG A 26 -5.09 -15.41 15.10
C ARG A 26 -4.34 -14.11 15.44
N ALA A 27 -3.04 -14.21 15.55
CA ALA A 27 -2.15 -13.06 15.48
C ALA A 27 -2.04 -12.55 14.04
N LEU A 28 -2.06 -11.24 13.85
CA LEU A 28 -1.63 -10.57 12.64
C LEU A 28 -0.17 -10.20 12.82
N MET A 29 0.68 -10.72 11.92
CA MET A 29 2.12 -10.58 11.99
C MET A 29 2.61 -9.48 11.06
N ALA A 30 3.69 -8.84 11.46
CA ALA A 30 4.49 -7.96 10.63
C ALA A 30 5.84 -8.61 10.33
N ARG A 31 6.27 -8.58 9.08
CA ARG A 31 7.64 -8.93 8.68
C ARG A 31 8.45 -7.67 8.48
N LEU A 32 9.54 -7.58 9.23
CA LEU A 32 10.48 -6.49 9.14
C LEU A 32 11.64 -6.87 8.23
N TYR A 33 12.04 -5.92 7.39
CA TYR A 33 13.27 -5.97 6.60
C TYR A 33 14.10 -4.75 6.99
N GLN A 34 15.04 -4.94 7.92
CA GLN A 34 15.82 -3.87 8.52
C GLN A 34 17.19 -3.75 7.87
N PRO A 35 17.55 -2.60 7.26
CA PRO A 35 18.92 -2.31 6.86
C PRO A 35 19.85 -2.29 8.07
N GLN A 36 21.05 -2.83 7.90
CA GLN A 36 22.07 -2.86 8.95
C GLN A 36 23.04 -1.68 8.76
N GLY A 37 23.32 -0.92 9.81
CA GLY A 37 24.21 0.24 9.77
C GLY A 37 23.83 1.34 10.75
N ALA A 38 24.63 2.39 10.75
CA ALA A 38 24.41 3.57 11.58
C ALA A 38 23.38 4.53 10.95
N GLY A 39 22.54 5.13 11.77
CA GLY A 39 21.58 6.14 11.37
C GLY A 39 20.13 5.71 11.51
N LEU A 40 19.22 6.64 11.24
CA LEU A 40 17.82 6.32 11.09
C LEU A 40 17.53 6.11 9.61
N PHE A 41 16.77 5.07 9.30
CA PHE A 41 16.35 4.75 7.93
C PHE A 41 14.94 5.30 7.66
N PRO A 42 14.64 5.73 6.42
CA PRO A 42 13.26 5.98 6.01
C PRO A 42 12.41 4.73 6.21
N VAL A 43 11.12 4.92 6.44
CA VAL A 43 10.21 3.84 6.81
C VAL A 43 9.12 3.66 5.75
N LEU A 44 8.84 2.41 5.39
CA LEU A 44 7.81 2.02 4.46
C LEU A 44 6.93 0.91 5.05
N LEU A 45 5.62 1.12 5.06
CA LEU A 45 4.63 0.06 5.32
C LEU A 45 4.30 -0.63 4.00
N ASP A 46 4.30 -1.97 3.95
CA ASP A 46 3.84 -2.72 2.77
C ASP A 46 2.56 -3.50 3.05
N LEU A 47 1.63 -3.44 2.09
CA LEU A 47 0.37 -4.18 2.09
C LEU A 47 0.30 -5.13 0.91
N HIS A 48 0.12 -6.42 1.22
CA HIS A 48 0.03 -7.47 0.23
C HIS A 48 -1.27 -7.44 -0.60
N GLY A 49 -1.23 -8.02 -1.79
CA GLY A 49 -2.40 -8.27 -2.61
C GLY A 49 -3.17 -9.53 -2.17
N GLY A 50 -3.83 -10.18 -3.15
CA GLY A 50 -4.56 -11.44 -2.93
C GLY A 50 -6.07 -11.29 -3.00
N ALA A 51 -6.56 -10.27 -3.71
CA ALA A 51 -7.98 -9.99 -3.91
C ALA A 51 -8.77 -9.97 -2.58
N TRP A 52 -8.15 -9.40 -1.53
CA TRP A 52 -8.67 -9.29 -0.14
C TRP A 52 -8.92 -10.63 0.57
N ASN A 53 -8.76 -11.77 -0.11
CA ASN A 53 -9.12 -13.10 0.40
C ASN A 53 -7.91 -13.99 0.66
N ASN A 54 -6.75 -13.67 0.08
CA ASN A 54 -5.58 -14.54 0.06
C ASN A 54 -4.30 -13.78 0.39
N GLN A 55 -3.21 -14.52 0.50
CA GLN A 55 -1.84 -14.05 0.74
C GLN A 55 -1.60 -13.53 2.17
N ASP A 56 -0.39 -13.08 2.40
CA ASP A 56 0.09 -12.57 3.68
C ASP A 56 1.29 -11.63 3.46
N ARG A 57 1.90 -11.13 4.54
CA ARG A 57 3.05 -10.23 4.59
C ARG A 57 4.29 -10.68 3.79
N THR A 58 4.30 -11.90 3.25
CA THR A 58 5.45 -12.41 2.46
C THR A 58 5.28 -12.23 0.95
N ALA A 59 4.09 -11.80 0.51
CA ALA A 59 3.72 -11.80 -0.90
C ALA A 59 4.53 -10.84 -1.78
N ASN A 60 5.08 -9.77 -1.19
CA ASN A 60 5.89 -8.75 -1.89
C ASN A 60 7.38 -8.85 -1.53
N ALA A 61 7.85 -9.97 -0.95
CA ALA A 61 9.20 -10.12 -0.39
C ALA A 61 10.34 -9.66 -1.33
N MET A 62 10.22 -9.90 -2.64
CA MET A 62 11.23 -9.49 -3.61
C MET A 62 11.37 -7.95 -3.68
N MET A 63 10.27 -7.22 -3.69
CA MET A 63 10.27 -5.75 -3.65
C MET A 63 10.74 -5.26 -2.28
N ASP A 64 10.23 -5.83 -1.20
CA ASP A 64 10.57 -5.43 0.17
C ASP A 64 12.06 -5.57 0.45
N GLU A 65 12.67 -6.69 0.05
CA GLU A 65 14.12 -6.91 0.17
C GLU A 65 14.92 -5.92 -0.69
N ALA A 66 14.49 -5.66 -1.92
CA ALA A 66 15.18 -4.73 -2.81
C ALA A 66 15.17 -3.30 -2.25
N LEU A 67 14.05 -2.88 -1.65
CA LEU A 67 13.93 -1.58 -0.99
C LEU A 67 14.75 -1.53 0.31
N ALA A 68 14.69 -2.58 1.12
CA ALA A 68 15.48 -2.65 2.36
C ALA A 68 16.98 -2.64 2.09
N LYS A 69 17.45 -3.39 1.07
CA LYS A 69 18.86 -3.37 0.62
C LYS A 69 19.32 -1.99 0.13
N SER A 70 18.40 -1.10 -0.24
CA SER A 70 18.74 0.31 -0.57
C SER A 70 18.71 1.26 0.63
N GLY A 71 18.40 0.78 1.83
CA GLY A 71 18.41 1.56 3.06
C GLY A 71 17.04 2.07 3.50
N ILE A 72 15.95 1.35 3.22
CA ILE A 72 14.61 1.62 3.72
C ILE A 72 14.23 0.56 4.75
N LEU A 73 13.79 0.94 5.95
CA LEU A 73 13.13 0.01 6.86
C LEU A 73 11.75 -0.34 6.29
N VAL A 74 11.59 -1.54 5.76
CA VAL A 74 10.31 -2.03 5.23
C VAL A 74 9.63 -2.91 6.24
N VAL A 75 8.33 -2.68 6.44
CA VAL A 75 7.49 -3.45 7.34
C VAL A 75 6.24 -3.90 6.60
N ALA A 76 6.22 -5.17 6.19
CA ALA A 76 5.09 -5.80 5.53
C ALA A 76 4.15 -6.42 6.57
N ILE A 77 2.85 -6.16 6.48
CA ILE A 77 1.87 -6.60 7.49
C ILE A 77 0.85 -7.59 6.93
N ASP A 78 0.39 -8.50 7.80
CA ASP A 78 -0.80 -9.28 7.56
C ASP A 78 -2.04 -8.40 7.66
N LEU A 79 -3.07 -8.73 6.89
CA LEU A 79 -4.38 -8.09 6.94
C LEU A 79 -5.46 -9.11 7.33
N THR A 80 -6.53 -8.63 7.95
CA THR A 80 -7.74 -9.43 8.11
C THR A 80 -8.37 -9.64 6.75
N ARG A 81 -8.51 -10.91 6.37
CA ARG A 81 -8.96 -11.31 5.02
C ARG A 81 -10.44 -11.67 5.01
N ALA A 82 -11.11 -11.43 3.90
CA ALA A 82 -12.41 -12.01 3.66
C ALA A 82 -12.28 -13.53 3.39
N PRO A 83 -13.27 -14.37 3.73
CA PRO A 83 -14.51 -14.00 4.39
C PRO A 83 -14.44 -13.93 5.93
N GLU A 84 -13.23 -13.97 6.55
CA GLU A 84 -13.04 -13.89 8.01
C GLU A 84 -13.68 -12.61 8.57
N ALA A 85 -13.41 -11.47 7.91
CA ALA A 85 -14.16 -10.24 8.08
C ALA A 85 -14.20 -9.45 6.76
N PRO A 86 -15.37 -8.88 6.41
CA PRO A 86 -15.51 -8.08 5.20
C PRO A 86 -14.91 -6.67 5.37
N TYR A 87 -14.99 -5.86 4.30
CA TYR A 87 -14.74 -4.42 4.35
C TYR A 87 -15.50 -3.78 5.54
N PRO A 88 -14.86 -2.93 6.34
CA PRO A 88 -13.54 -2.32 6.14
C PRO A 88 -12.40 -2.96 6.98
N ALA A 89 -12.52 -4.20 7.44
CA ALA A 89 -11.62 -4.79 8.44
C ALA A 89 -10.13 -4.67 8.07
N SER A 90 -9.75 -4.96 6.84
CA SER A 90 -8.37 -4.86 6.39
C SER A 90 -7.85 -3.42 6.32
N ILE A 91 -8.73 -2.44 6.01
CA ILE A 91 -8.35 -1.02 6.02
C ILE A 91 -8.17 -0.53 7.47
N GLN A 92 -8.95 -1.06 8.40
CA GLN A 92 -8.78 -0.81 9.84
C GLN A 92 -7.43 -1.36 10.32
N ASP A 93 -6.99 -2.53 9.82
CA ASP A 93 -5.66 -3.07 10.08
C ASP A 93 -4.56 -2.19 9.49
N ALA A 94 -4.72 -1.73 8.25
CA ALA A 94 -3.78 -0.82 7.59
C ALA A 94 -3.65 0.49 8.37
N ASN A 95 -4.77 1.10 8.76
CA ASN A 95 -4.78 2.32 9.58
C ASN A 95 -4.07 2.10 10.93
N PHE A 96 -4.36 0.99 11.60
CA PHE A 96 -3.67 0.64 12.85
C PHE A 96 -2.19 0.37 12.58
N GLY A 97 -1.84 -0.34 11.52
CA GLY A 97 -0.45 -0.63 11.11
C GLY A 97 0.39 0.63 10.91
N VAL A 98 -0.16 1.65 10.23
CA VAL A 98 0.52 2.97 10.09
C VAL A 98 0.80 3.59 11.45
N ARG A 99 -0.18 3.62 12.35
CA ARG A 99 -0.03 4.23 13.68
C ARG A 99 0.94 3.45 14.56
N TRP A 100 0.83 2.13 14.57
CA TRP A 100 1.74 1.24 15.28
C TRP A 100 3.18 1.38 14.78
N LEU A 101 3.36 1.45 13.46
CA LEU A 101 4.68 1.62 12.88
C LEU A 101 5.29 3.00 13.24
N LYS A 102 4.50 4.07 13.26
CA LYS A 102 4.95 5.38 13.77
C LYS A 102 5.44 5.33 15.21
N GLN A 103 4.75 4.58 16.06
CA GLN A 103 5.14 4.39 17.45
C GLN A 103 6.44 3.59 17.59
N ARG A 104 6.61 2.54 16.77
CA ARG A 104 7.66 1.53 16.95
C ARG A 104 8.89 1.71 16.05
N ALA A 105 8.83 2.55 15.03
CA ALA A 105 9.90 2.66 14.02
C ALA A 105 11.29 2.90 14.63
N ARG A 106 11.38 3.68 15.68
CA ARG A 106 12.64 3.98 16.40
C ARG A 106 13.30 2.74 16.99
N ASP A 107 12.54 1.74 17.42
CA ASP A 107 13.05 0.49 17.97
C ASP A 107 13.89 -0.29 16.93
N TRP A 108 13.69 0.02 15.66
CA TRP A 108 14.33 -0.62 14.51
C TRP A 108 15.14 0.35 13.64
N ASN A 109 15.67 1.41 14.22
CA ASN A 109 16.43 2.47 13.53
C ASN A 109 15.63 3.15 12.40
N GLY A 110 14.31 3.20 12.50
CA GLY A 110 13.45 3.90 11.56
C GLY A 110 13.14 5.34 11.97
N ASP A 111 13.05 6.24 10.99
CA ASP A 111 12.57 7.60 11.21
C ASP A 111 11.04 7.66 11.02
N ALA A 112 10.29 7.68 12.12
CA ALA A 112 8.84 7.75 12.12
C ALA A 112 8.25 8.95 11.34
N THR A 113 9.04 10.00 11.12
CA THR A 113 8.59 11.17 10.37
C THR A 113 8.56 10.96 8.86
N THR A 114 9.20 9.90 8.36
CA THR A 114 9.36 9.63 6.91
C THR A 114 8.37 8.60 6.37
N ILE A 115 7.46 8.06 7.18
CA ILE A 115 6.62 6.93 6.81
C ILE A 115 5.82 7.20 5.55
N GLY A 116 6.04 6.38 4.54
CA GLY A 116 5.19 6.16 3.38
C GLY A 116 4.64 4.74 3.35
N ALA A 117 3.93 4.40 2.29
CA ALA A 117 3.42 3.05 2.12
C ALA A 117 3.55 2.54 0.68
N LEU A 118 3.61 1.21 0.55
CA LEU A 118 3.52 0.44 -0.69
C LEU A 118 2.30 -0.46 -0.59
N GLY A 119 1.61 -0.68 -1.70
CA GLY A 119 0.51 -1.64 -1.75
C GLY A 119 0.39 -2.29 -3.11
N SER A 120 0.10 -3.58 -3.14
CA SER A 120 -0.03 -4.35 -4.37
C SER A 120 -1.47 -4.82 -4.59
N SER A 121 -2.05 -4.59 -5.78
CA SER A 121 -3.39 -5.10 -6.13
C SER A 121 -4.45 -4.68 -5.11
N SER A 122 -5.08 -5.62 -4.38
CA SER A 122 -6.01 -5.29 -3.28
C SER A 122 -5.33 -4.53 -2.14
N GLY A 123 -4.06 -4.79 -1.82
CA GLY A 123 -3.31 -3.99 -0.85
C GLY A 123 -3.09 -2.54 -1.32
N GLY A 124 -2.99 -2.33 -2.65
CA GLY A 124 -3.01 -0.99 -3.25
C GLY A 124 -4.33 -0.26 -2.99
N HIS A 125 -5.47 -0.93 -3.21
CA HIS A 125 -6.79 -0.41 -2.86
C HIS A 125 -6.89 -0.01 -1.38
N GLU A 126 -6.47 -0.90 -0.48
CA GLU A 126 -6.57 -0.70 0.96
C GLU A 126 -5.73 0.48 1.43
N ILE A 127 -4.52 0.63 0.89
CA ILE A 127 -3.66 1.75 1.28
C ILE A 127 -4.09 3.07 0.63
N GLU A 128 -4.65 3.05 -0.58
CA GLU A 128 -5.26 4.24 -1.20
C GLU A 128 -6.39 4.77 -0.32
N LEU A 129 -7.34 3.92 0.11
CA LEU A 129 -8.43 4.32 1.01
C LEU A 129 -7.92 4.83 2.36
N CYS A 130 -6.98 4.12 2.98
CA CYS A 130 -6.37 4.55 4.25
C CYS A 130 -5.70 5.93 4.10
N ALA A 131 -4.99 6.17 3.00
CA ALA A 131 -4.31 7.43 2.72
C ALA A 131 -5.28 8.57 2.39
N MET A 132 -6.35 8.29 1.65
CA MET A 132 -7.39 9.27 1.31
C MET A 132 -8.21 9.70 2.53
N ARG A 133 -8.45 8.78 3.49
CA ARG A 133 -9.29 8.98 4.68
C ARG A 133 -8.55 8.62 5.99
N PRO A 134 -7.37 9.20 6.29
CA PRO A 134 -6.51 8.78 7.41
C PRO A 134 -7.11 9.04 8.80
N HIS A 135 -8.11 9.91 8.89
CA HIS A 135 -8.80 10.29 10.12
C HIS A 135 -10.24 9.79 10.19
N ASP A 136 -10.69 8.99 9.23
CA ASP A 136 -12.06 8.48 9.21
C ASP A 136 -12.29 7.58 10.44
N PRO A 137 -13.29 7.90 11.30
CA PRO A 137 -13.61 7.07 12.47
C PRO A 137 -13.94 5.63 12.09
N TYR A 138 -14.45 5.39 10.88
CA TYR A 138 -14.76 4.07 10.37
C TYR A 138 -13.52 3.19 10.16
N TYR A 139 -12.35 3.83 9.91
CA TYR A 139 -11.05 3.14 9.78
C TYR A 139 -10.21 3.21 11.06
N CYS A 140 -10.47 4.18 11.95
CA CYS A 140 -9.68 4.41 13.18
C CYS A 140 -10.18 3.66 14.41
N VAL A 141 -10.87 2.53 14.24
CA VAL A 141 -11.57 1.83 15.34
C VAL A 141 -10.62 1.14 16.34
N HIS A 142 -9.44 0.73 15.92
CA HIS A 142 -8.50 0.02 16.79
C HIS A 142 -7.66 1.00 17.59
N LYS A 143 -7.71 0.90 18.91
CA LYS A 143 -6.98 1.80 19.81
C LYS A 143 -5.50 1.42 19.87
N LEU A 144 -4.62 2.41 19.78
CA LEU A 144 -3.21 2.32 20.12
C LEU A 144 -3.05 2.88 21.54
N ALA A 145 -3.21 2.01 22.57
CA ALA A 145 -3.39 2.42 23.97
C ALA A 145 -2.24 3.28 24.51
N GLU A 146 -1.01 2.98 24.11
CA GLU A 146 0.20 3.68 24.58
C GLU A 146 0.45 5.02 23.86
N ALA A 147 -0.23 5.29 22.73
CA ALA A 147 -0.04 6.49 21.93
C ALA A 147 -1.33 6.87 21.16
N PRO A 148 -2.41 7.27 21.90
CA PRO A 148 -3.73 7.48 21.31
C PRO A 148 -3.80 8.63 20.30
N ASP A 149 -2.86 9.60 20.37
CA ASP A 149 -2.84 10.79 19.52
C ASP A 149 -2.12 10.57 18.18
N ILE A 150 -1.48 9.40 17.98
CA ILE A 150 -0.84 9.10 16.70
C ILE A 150 -1.92 8.81 15.65
N ASN A 151 -1.87 9.56 14.54
CA ASN A 151 -2.78 9.40 13.41
C ASN A 151 -2.16 8.55 12.28
N ALA A 152 -3.01 8.14 11.30
CA ALA A 152 -2.60 7.30 10.17
C ALA A 152 -2.15 8.09 8.93
N THR A 153 -1.80 9.38 9.04
CA THR A 153 -1.28 10.15 7.89
C THR A 153 0.05 9.58 7.40
N LEU A 154 0.23 9.53 6.09
CA LEU A 154 1.45 9.12 5.41
C LEU A 154 2.10 10.32 4.72
N ASN A 155 3.34 10.17 4.24
CA ASN A 155 4.01 11.21 3.45
C ASN A 155 3.81 10.99 1.94
N TYR A 156 3.68 9.74 1.51
CA TYR A 156 3.50 9.33 0.12
C TYR A 156 2.95 7.90 0.07
N VAL A 157 2.41 7.54 -1.09
CA VAL A 157 1.95 6.17 -1.37
C VAL A 157 2.53 5.71 -2.70
N ALA A 158 3.02 4.48 -2.78
CA ALA A 158 3.38 3.79 -4.00
C ALA A 158 2.49 2.56 -4.17
N THR A 159 2.02 2.30 -5.38
CA THR A 159 1.17 1.14 -5.64
C THR A 159 1.61 0.40 -6.91
N ARG A 160 1.28 -0.89 -6.94
CA ARG A 160 1.46 -1.75 -8.10
C ARG A 160 0.14 -2.39 -8.49
N SER A 161 -0.36 -2.09 -9.70
CA SER A 161 -1.64 -2.56 -10.22
C SER A 161 -2.76 -2.49 -9.16
N PRO A 162 -2.95 -1.32 -8.50
CA PRO A 162 -3.92 -1.19 -7.41
C PRO A 162 -5.34 -1.37 -7.92
N VAL A 163 -6.24 -1.90 -7.09
CA VAL A 163 -7.67 -1.96 -7.43
C VAL A 163 -8.33 -0.63 -7.06
N SER A 164 -7.99 0.45 -7.77
CA SER A 164 -8.50 1.81 -7.49
C SER A 164 -9.99 2.00 -7.87
N ASP A 165 -10.55 1.07 -8.66
CA ASP A 165 -11.98 0.97 -8.94
C ASP A 165 -12.44 -0.50 -8.80
N PRO A 166 -12.81 -0.94 -7.60
CA PRO A 166 -13.23 -2.31 -7.35
C PRO A 166 -14.51 -2.70 -8.10
N TYR A 167 -15.43 -1.74 -8.35
CA TYR A 167 -16.65 -2.02 -9.06
C TYR A 167 -16.40 -2.25 -10.56
N ALA A 168 -15.59 -1.42 -11.21
CA ALA A 168 -15.18 -1.64 -12.59
C ALA A 168 -14.42 -2.98 -12.78
N ARG A 169 -13.56 -3.35 -11.79
CA ARG A 169 -12.88 -4.64 -11.77
C ARG A 169 -13.88 -5.80 -11.65
N TYR A 170 -14.87 -5.68 -10.77
CA TYR A 170 -15.92 -6.68 -10.59
C TYR A 170 -16.71 -6.90 -11.89
N LEU A 171 -17.20 -5.82 -12.52
CA LEU A 171 -17.92 -5.91 -13.79
C LEU A 171 -17.09 -6.57 -14.92
N ASN A 172 -15.78 -6.26 -14.96
CA ASN A 172 -14.88 -6.91 -15.91
C ASN A 172 -14.74 -8.43 -15.61
N ALA A 173 -14.64 -8.81 -14.35
CA ALA A 173 -14.56 -10.20 -13.93
C ALA A 173 -15.84 -10.98 -14.30
N GLU A 174 -17.02 -10.40 -14.09
CA GLU A 174 -18.30 -10.97 -14.53
C GLU A 174 -18.34 -11.17 -16.05
N LYS A 175 -17.99 -10.13 -16.80
CA LYS A 175 -17.94 -10.18 -18.27
C LYS A 175 -17.01 -11.28 -18.81
N LEU A 176 -15.89 -11.52 -18.13
CA LEU A 176 -14.90 -12.53 -18.50
C LEU A 176 -15.19 -13.92 -17.90
N GLY A 177 -16.27 -14.09 -17.16
CA GLY A 177 -16.64 -15.37 -16.51
C GLY A 177 -15.66 -15.80 -15.41
N ARG A 178 -14.94 -14.86 -14.77
CA ARG A 178 -13.96 -15.13 -13.71
C ARG A 178 -14.65 -15.31 -12.36
N ALA A 179 -15.29 -16.45 -12.16
CA ALA A 179 -16.16 -16.74 -11.01
C ALA A 179 -15.44 -16.53 -9.65
N GLU A 180 -14.18 -16.93 -9.52
CA GLU A 180 -13.40 -16.71 -8.30
C GLU A 180 -13.21 -15.24 -7.98
N MET A 181 -12.88 -14.39 -8.96
CA MET A 181 -12.72 -12.95 -8.76
C MET A 181 -14.02 -12.28 -8.35
N VAL A 182 -15.14 -12.71 -8.96
CA VAL A 182 -16.49 -12.27 -8.60
C VAL A 182 -16.79 -12.64 -7.14
N GLN A 183 -16.54 -13.90 -6.76
CA GLN A 183 -16.80 -14.35 -5.40
C GLN A 183 -15.90 -13.65 -4.37
N ASN A 184 -14.63 -13.45 -4.68
CA ASN A 184 -13.70 -12.72 -3.79
C ASN A 184 -14.18 -11.28 -3.54
N SER A 185 -14.71 -10.59 -4.56
CA SER A 185 -15.29 -9.26 -4.40
C SER A 185 -16.53 -9.30 -3.49
N LYS A 186 -17.43 -10.28 -3.67
CA LYS A 186 -18.63 -10.45 -2.85
C LYS A 186 -18.32 -10.85 -1.40
N ASN A 187 -17.26 -11.60 -1.17
CA ASN A 187 -16.81 -11.94 0.17
C ASN A 187 -16.30 -10.70 0.92
N TYR A 188 -15.58 -9.83 0.20
CA TYR A 188 -14.97 -8.64 0.80
C TYR A 188 -15.98 -7.51 1.00
N PHE A 189 -16.77 -7.19 -0.04
CA PHE A 189 -17.81 -6.18 0.06
C PHE A 189 -19.15 -6.82 0.48
N ASN A 190 -19.32 -6.95 1.79
CA ASN A 190 -20.52 -7.51 2.39
C ASN A 190 -20.98 -6.63 3.57
N PRO A 191 -22.13 -5.94 3.50
CA PRO A 191 -23.12 -5.97 2.41
C PRO A 191 -22.56 -5.43 1.08
N TRP A 192 -23.18 -5.85 -0.05
CA TRP A 192 -22.65 -5.58 -1.39
C TRP A 192 -22.48 -4.08 -1.71
N ASP A 193 -23.39 -3.24 -1.26
CA ASP A 193 -23.33 -1.80 -1.50
C ASP A 193 -22.09 -1.13 -0.91
N ALA A 194 -21.39 -1.80 0.02
CA ALA A 194 -20.12 -1.35 0.57
C ALA A 194 -19.03 -1.20 -0.51
N ILE A 195 -19.18 -1.84 -1.69
CA ILE A 195 -18.25 -1.68 -2.81
C ILE A 195 -18.20 -0.24 -3.33
N HIS A 196 -19.28 0.53 -3.18
CA HIS A 196 -19.36 1.93 -3.58
C HIS A 196 -18.76 2.87 -2.53
N ASP A 197 -18.88 2.54 -1.24
CA ASP A 197 -18.23 3.31 -0.17
C ASP A 197 -16.71 3.09 -0.18
N GLY A 198 -16.30 1.84 -0.35
CA GLY A 198 -14.89 1.43 -0.44
C GLY A 198 -14.30 1.55 -1.87
N ASN A 199 -14.72 2.53 -2.66
CA ASN A 199 -14.25 2.71 -4.05
C ASN A 199 -13.47 4.02 -4.22
N PRO A 200 -12.13 3.99 -4.29
CA PRO A 200 -11.31 5.19 -4.47
C PRO A 200 -11.71 6.04 -5.68
N GLN A 201 -12.04 5.41 -6.81
CA GLN A 201 -12.49 6.13 -8.01
C GLN A 201 -13.80 6.86 -7.77
N GLU A 202 -14.79 6.19 -7.17
CA GLU A 202 -16.10 6.80 -6.92
C GLU A 202 -16.03 7.90 -5.85
N ILE A 203 -15.13 7.80 -4.87
CA ILE A 203 -14.84 8.87 -3.91
C ILE A 203 -14.41 10.15 -4.64
N LEU A 204 -13.51 10.02 -5.64
CA LEU A 204 -13.09 11.14 -6.48
C LEU A 204 -14.25 11.65 -7.37
N ASP A 205 -15.00 10.73 -7.98
CA ASP A 205 -16.15 11.09 -8.86
C ASP A 205 -17.24 11.84 -8.08
N ARG A 206 -17.42 11.55 -6.78
CA ARG A 206 -18.35 12.26 -5.88
C ARG A 206 -17.80 13.59 -5.36
N GLY A 207 -16.52 13.91 -5.62
CA GLY A 207 -15.88 15.13 -5.14
C GLY A 207 -15.75 15.21 -3.61
N GLU A 208 -15.57 14.08 -2.95
CA GLU A 208 -15.44 14.03 -1.49
C GLU A 208 -14.18 14.75 -1.00
N LYS A 209 -14.27 15.36 0.18
CA LYS A 209 -13.11 15.97 0.82
C LYS A 209 -12.19 14.88 1.39
N ILE A 210 -11.05 14.68 0.75
CA ILE A 210 -10.07 13.66 1.09
C ILE A 210 -8.66 14.24 1.21
N THR A 211 -7.73 13.45 1.74
CA THR A 211 -6.30 13.74 1.70
C THR A 211 -5.73 13.24 0.37
N LEU A 212 -5.04 14.13 -0.35
CA LEU A 212 -4.34 13.79 -1.60
C LEU A 212 -2.83 13.83 -1.35
N LEU A 213 -2.20 12.66 -1.25
CA LEU A 213 -0.75 12.51 -1.07
C LEU A 213 -0.05 12.34 -2.42
N PRO A 214 1.27 12.61 -2.51
CA PRO A 214 2.05 12.15 -3.64
C PRO A 214 1.85 10.64 -3.85
N LEU A 215 1.39 10.25 -5.04
CA LEU A 215 1.03 8.89 -5.39
C LEU A 215 1.85 8.39 -6.58
N LEU A 216 2.42 7.20 -6.47
CA LEU A 216 3.01 6.45 -7.58
C LEU A 216 2.11 5.27 -7.92
N ILE A 217 1.71 5.13 -9.17
CA ILE A 217 1.03 3.94 -9.70
C ILE A 217 1.90 3.28 -10.76
N MET A 218 2.29 2.04 -10.53
CA MET A 218 2.96 1.17 -11.49
C MET A 218 1.95 0.18 -12.06
N GLN A 219 1.77 0.17 -13.39
CA GLN A 219 0.73 -0.60 -14.06
C GLN A 219 1.31 -1.47 -15.16
N GLY A 220 0.95 -2.76 -15.20
CA GLY A 220 1.27 -3.64 -16.33
C GLY A 220 0.41 -3.32 -17.55
N GLU A 221 1.03 -3.22 -18.73
CA GLU A 221 0.33 -2.91 -19.98
C GLU A 221 -0.69 -4.00 -20.38
N LEU A 222 -0.36 -5.26 -20.11
CA LEU A 222 -1.19 -6.43 -20.43
C LEU A 222 -2.03 -6.91 -19.25
N ASP A 223 -2.17 -6.09 -18.20
CA ASP A 223 -2.95 -6.43 -17.01
C ASP A 223 -4.45 -6.49 -17.35
N ASP A 224 -4.99 -7.69 -17.41
CA ASP A 224 -6.39 -7.95 -17.68
C ASP A 224 -7.25 -8.14 -16.40
N ASN A 225 -6.59 -8.16 -15.22
CA ASN A 225 -7.23 -8.19 -13.90
C ASN A 225 -7.63 -6.77 -13.46
N VAL A 226 -6.64 -5.86 -13.45
CA VAL A 226 -6.85 -4.42 -13.23
C VAL A 226 -6.40 -3.70 -14.50
N ARG A 227 -7.34 -3.36 -15.36
CA ARG A 227 -7.03 -2.88 -16.72
C ARG A 227 -6.38 -1.50 -16.69
N PRO A 228 -5.36 -1.25 -17.53
CA PRO A 228 -4.70 0.06 -17.64
C PRO A 228 -5.68 1.22 -17.83
N ALA A 229 -6.70 1.08 -18.68
CA ALA A 229 -7.68 2.13 -18.91
C ALA A 229 -8.48 2.54 -17.65
N VAL A 230 -8.68 1.62 -16.70
CA VAL A 230 -9.31 1.92 -15.41
C VAL A 230 -8.35 2.74 -14.55
N GLN A 231 -7.06 2.39 -14.54
CA GLN A 231 -6.04 3.14 -13.81
C GLN A 231 -5.80 4.53 -14.41
N GLU A 232 -5.81 4.65 -15.73
CA GLU A 232 -5.69 5.94 -16.42
C GLU A 232 -6.83 6.89 -16.04
N LYS A 233 -8.08 6.38 -15.94
CA LYS A 233 -9.22 7.15 -15.43
C LYS A 233 -8.95 7.62 -14.00
N PHE A 234 -8.52 6.71 -13.11
CA PHE A 234 -8.24 7.06 -11.71
C PHE A 234 -7.15 8.13 -11.61
N VAL A 235 -6.05 7.98 -12.35
CA VAL A 235 -4.95 8.96 -12.41
C VAL A 235 -5.45 10.33 -12.86
N ALA A 236 -6.29 10.36 -13.90
CA ALA A 236 -6.88 11.61 -14.39
C ALA A 236 -7.77 12.28 -13.33
N SER A 237 -8.64 11.51 -12.67
CA SER A 237 -9.51 12.00 -11.58
C SER A 237 -8.70 12.49 -10.37
N TYR A 238 -7.64 11.75 -9.98
CA TYR A 238 -6.78 12.12 -8.86
C TYR A 238 -6.05 13.45 -9.12
N ARG A 239 -5.51 13.62 -10.33
CA ARG A 239 -4.87 14.87 -10.75
C ARG A 239 -5.86 16.03 -10.86
N ALA A 240 -7.06 15.80 -11.38
CA ALA A 240 -8.11 16.79 -11.46
C ALA A 240 -8.57 17.28 -10.08
N ALA A 241 -8.55 16.39 -9.07
CA ALA A 241 -8.80 16.74 -7.67
C ALA A 241 -7.63 17.52 -7.01
N GLY A 242 -6.52 17.74 -7.71
CA GLY A 242 -5.34 18.47 -7.23
C GLY A 242 -4.23 17.57 -6.64
N GLY A 243 -4.34 16.27 -6.75
CA GLY A 243 -3.32 15.33 -6.28
C GLY A 243 -2.13 15.20 -7.25
N GLU A 244 -0.93 15.02 -6.70
CA GLU A 244 0.26 14.63 -7.46
C GLU A 244 0.23 13.13 -7.68
N CYS A 245 0.20 12.68 -8.94
CA CYS A 245 0.24 11.26 -9.30
C CYS A 245 1.25 11.01 -10.42
N GLN A 246 2.27 10.18 -10.13
CA GLN A 246 3.17 9.60 -11.12
C GLN A 246 2.56 8.28 -11.60
N TYR A 247 2.39 8.12 -12.90
CA TYR A 247 1.89 6.89 -13.52
C TYR A 247 2.96 6.29 -14.43
N GLU A 248 3.30 5.03 -14.18
CA GLU A 248 4.32 4.28 -14.92
C GLU A 248 3.72 3.03 -15.53
N LEU A 249 3.67 2.98 -16.86
CA LEU A 249 3.25 1.80 -17.61
C LEU A 249 4.45 0.88 -17.89
N PHE A 250 4.28 -0.41 -17.61
CA PHE A 250 5.29 -1.45 -17.81
C PHE A 250 4.92 -2.29 -19.02
N ALA A 251 5.63 -2.05 -20.11
CA ALA A 251 5.36 -2.68 -21.40
C ALA A 251 5.51 -4.21 -21.34
N GLY A 252 4.55 -4.92 -21.94
CA GLY A 252 4.51 -6.37 -21.99
C GLY A 252 4.25 -7.08 -20.65
N CYS A 253 3.93 -6.34 -19.59
CA CYS A 253 3.72 -6.89 -18.24
C CYS A 253 2.24 -7.17 -17.97
N GLU A 254 1.98 -8.34 -17.39
CA GLU A 254 0.67 -8.76 -16.86
C GLU A 254 0.48 -8.30 -15.40
N HIS A 255 -0.55 -8.80 -14.70
CA HIS A 255 -0.86 -8.38 -13.31
C HIS A 255 0.25 -8.69 -12.29
N LEU A 256 0.98 -9.79 -12.44
CA LEU A 256 1.90 -10.32 -11.42
C LEU A 256 3.39 -10.23 -11.78
N TRP A 257 3.78 -9.39 -12.77
CA TRP A 257 5.15 -9.36 -13.31
C TRP A 257 6.26 -9.20 -12.28
N VAL A 258 6.02 -8.47 -11.19
CA VAL A 258 7.03 -8.19 -10.15
C VAL A 258 7.36 -9.39 -9.26
N ARG A 259 6.70 -10.53 -9.47
CA ARG A 259 6.97 -11.77 -8.72
C ARG A 259 8.10 -12.60 -9.33
N GLU A 260 8.50 -12.27 -10.54
CA GLU A 260 9.57 -12.96 -11.26
C GLU A 260 10.72 -11.99 -11.48
N PRO A 261 11.97 -12.46 -11.31
CA PRO A 261 13.15 -11.66 -11.66
C PRO A 261 13.15 -11.27 -13.13
N GLY A 262 13.53 -10.05 -13.43
CA GLY A 262 13.64 -9.59 -14.81
C GLY A 262 13.77 -8.08 -14.95
N PRO A 263 14.06 -7.58 -16.16
CA PRO A 263 14.33 -6.15 -16.39
C PRO A 263 13.20 -5.23 -15.96
N GLN A 264 11.93 -5.64 -16.12
CA GLN A 264 10.78 -4.84 -15.70
C GLN A 264 10.61 -4.84 -14.17
N THR A 265 10.94 -5.94 -13.49
CA THR A 265 10.96 -6.02 -12.04
C THR A 265 12.06 -5.13 -11.47
N ASP A 266 13.26 -5.16 -12.05
CA ASP A 266 14.36 -4.27 -11.68
C ASP A 266 13.99 -2.80 -11.89
N ARG A 267 13.35 -2.48 -13.03
CA ARG A 267 12.82 -1.14 -13.30
C ARG A 267 11.78 -0.72 -12.26
N ALA A 268 10.90 -1.63 -11.84
CA ALA A 268 9.90 -1.32 -10.79
C ALA A 268 10.59 -1.00 -9.47
N HIS A 269 11.59 -1.78 -9.06
CA HIS A 269 12.38 -1.51 -7.86
C HIS A 269 13.02 -0.11 -7.91
N GLU A 270 13.69 0.23 -9.01
CA GLU A 270 14.32 1.55 -9.17
C GLU A 270 13.29 2.69 -9.20
N THR A 271 12.14 2.48 -9.85
CA THR A 271 11.05 3.47 -9.91
C THR A 271 10.57 3.82 -8.49
N VAL A 272 10.31 2.83 -7.63
CA VAL A 272 9.91 3.06 -6.23
C VAL A 272 10.99 3.77 -5.44
N LYS A 273 12.26 3.32 -5.53
CA LYS A 273 13.40 3.95 -4.83
C LYS A 273 13.54 5.42 -5.20
N GLN A 274 13.49 5.75 -6.49
CA GLN A 274 13.60 7.12 -6.99
C GLN A 274 12.40 7.97 -6.58
N PHE A 275 11.20 7.42 -6.61
CA PHE A 275 10.00 8.10 -6.11
C PHE A 275 10.16 8.47 -4.64
N ILE A 276 10.51 7.52 -3.78
CA ILE A 276 10.73 7.75 -2.35
C ILE A 276 11.80 8.82 -2.11
N ALA A 277 12.92 8.74 -2.83
CA ALA A 277 14.01 9.72 -2.70
C ALA A 277 13.54 11.15 -3.01
N ARG A 278 12.72 11.33 -4.06
CA ARG A 278 12.15 12.65 -4.40
C ARG A 278 11.21 13.16 -3.31
N GLN A 279 10.32 12.31 -2.79
CA GLN A 279 9.36 12.73 -1.76
C GLN A 279 10.06 13.12 -0.46
N LEU A 280 11.05 12.36 -0.03
CA LEU A 280 11.84 12.69 1.17
C LEU A 280 12.70 13.95 1.00
N LYS A 281 13.23 14.20 -0.21
CA LYS A 281 13.94 15.44 -0.52
C LYS A 281 13.01 16.66 -0.48
N ALA A 282 11.83 16.57 -1.09
CA ALA A 282 10.84 17.63 -1.08
C ALA A 282 10.41 18.00 0.35
N LYS A 283 10.14 16.99 1.19
CA LYS A 283 9.80 17.19 2.60
C LYS A 283 10.91 17.90 3.39
N ARG A 284 12.18 17.56 3.14
CA ARG A 284 13.33 18.24 3.79
C ARG A 284 13.47 19.71 3.42
N LEU A 285 13.07 20.09 2.20
CA LEU A 285 13.13 21.49 1.74
C LEU A 285 11.95 22.30 2.27
N ALA A 286 10.86 21.66 2.68
CA ALA A 286 9.66 22.30 3.23
C ALA A 286 9.68 22.42 4.77
N ALA A 287 10.62 21.77 5.47
CA ALA A 287 10.78 21.77 6.93
C ALA A 287 11.87 22.74 7.39
#